data_ec79b7fd73d2e2989eff1d0bd9a53462
#
_entry.id   ec79b7fd73d2e2989eff1d0bd9a53462
#
_cell.length_a   1.000
_cell.length_b   1.000
_cell.length_c   1.000
_cell.angle_alpha   90.00
_cell.angle_beta   90.00
_cell.angle_gamma   90.00
#
_symmetry.space_group_name_H-M   'P 1'
#
loop_
_entity.id
_entity.type
_entity.pdbx_description
1 polymer ?
#
loop_
_entity_poly.entity_id
_entity_poly.type
_entity_poly.pdbx_seq_one_letter_code
_entity_poly.pdbx_strand_id
1 'polypeptide(L)'
;TNELSDLYGGKYFLDESREKVKAVNNALAGTPEYVKKKLQVGDVVYRDYDGYAMSEGVFAQAEYNKDKLSAFLAGSISNTGYWRYDRFYYDKQHAESETVNFIGYTVKGGANYNLNEYHNVFANVGYISRAPFFSGGAFLQSATSNATNPDAVNEKIFSFELGYGFRSPYFTANLNVYHTQWFDKTNAASVNIEDEKGN
;
A
#
# COMPACT_ATOMS: atom_id res chain seq x y z
N THR A 1 -9.25 5.34 14.47
CA THR A 1 -10.32 6.19 15.07
C THR A 1 -9.72 7.25 15.96
N ASN A 2 -10.12 8.51 15.80
CA ASN A 2 -9.73 9.60 16.68
C ASN A 2 -10.88 9.89 17.64
N GLU A 3 -10.60 9.89 18.94
CA GLU A 3 -11.57 10.08 20.00
C GLU A 3 -11.29 11.37 20.77
N LEU A 4 -12.34 11.96 21.28
CA LEU A 4 -12.24 13.10 22.20
C LEU A 4 -11.75 12.60 23.57
N SER A 5 -10.56 13.04 23.98
CA SER A 5 -10.06 12.81 25.36
C SER A 5 -10.32 14.01 26.26
N ASP A 6 -9.90 15.18 25.86
CA ASP A 6 -10.09 16.46 26.59
C ASP A 6 -10.00 17.66 25.63
N LEU A 7 -10.46 17.49 24.41
CA LEU A 7 -10.36 18.53 23.39
C LEU A 7 -11.27 19.71 23.72
N TYR A 8 -10.70 20.90 23.88
CA TYR A 8 -11.41 22.14 24.21
C TYR A 8 -12.34 22.03 25.43
N GLY A 9 -11.97 21.19 26.42
CA GLY A 9 -12.79 20.97 27.61
C GLY A 9 -14.18 20.42 27.31
N GLY A 10 -14.32 19.58 26.27
CA GLY A 10 -15.57 19.01 25.82
C GLY A 10 -16.54 20.00 25.18
N LYS A 11 -16.04 21.12 24.69
CA LYS A 11 -16.86 22.17 24.04
C LYS A 11 -16.97 22.02 22.51
N TYR A 12 -16.20 21.09 21.94
CA TYR A 12 -16.26 20.82 20.52
C TYR A 12 -17.57 20.14 20.13
N PHE A 13 -18.12 20.47 18.98
CA PHE A 13 -19.38 19.94 18.49
C PHE A 13 -19.17 19.08 17.23
N LEU A 14 -19.76 17.89 17.21
CA LEU A 14 -19.67 16.96 16.09
C LEU A 14 -20.26 17.55 14.80
N ASP A 15 -21.36 18.27 14.92
CA ASP A 15 -22.02 18.89 13.77
C ASP A 15 -21.16 19.94 13.08
N GLU A 16 -20.30 20.65 13.79
CA GLU A 16 -19.37 21.61 13.17
C GLU A 16 -18.38 20.91 12.24
N SER A 17 -17.87 19.77 12.68
CA SER A 17 -16.99 18.94 11.85
C SER A 17 -17.71 18.43 10.60
N ARG A 18 -18.92 17.92 10.76
CA ARG A 18 -19.71 17.38 9.65
C ARG A 18 -20.23 18.45 8.69
N GLU A 19 -20.57 19.61 9.18
CA GLU A 19 -20.98 20.73 8.31
C GLU A 19 -19.88 21.13 7.33
N LYS A 20 -18.62 21.15 7.77
CA LYS A 20 -17.48 21.37 6.88
C LYS A 20 -17.36 20.29 5.81
N VAL A 21 -17.63 19.06 6.17
CA VAL A 21 -17.56 17.91 5.25
C VAL A 21 -18.73 17.86 4.29
N LYS A 22 -19.94 18.23 4.74
CA LYS A 22 -21.10 18.36 3.85
C LYS A 22 -20.87 19.33 2.68
N ALA A 23 -20.13 20.39 2.91
CA ALA A 23 -19.77 21.33 1.86
C ALA A 23 -18.86 20.73 0.78
N VAL A 24 -18.07 19.71 1.16
CA VAL A 24 -17.09 19.03 0.28
C VAL A 24 -17.65 17.71 -0.28
N ASN A 25 -18.36 16.93 0.55
CA ASN A 25 -18.92 15.62 0.20
C ASN A 25 -20.42 15.67 0.22
N ASN A 26 -21.08 15.78 -0.91
CA ASN A 26 -22.54 15.80 -1.05
C ASN A 26 -23.27 14.57 -0.45
N ALA A 27 -22.54 13.52 -0.14
CA ALA A 27 -23.09 12.27 0.42
C ALA A 27 -23.85 12.48 1.75
N LEU A 28 -23.49 13.48 2.55
CA LEU A 28 -24.16 13.76 3.84
C LEU A 28 -25.18 14.91 3.73
N ALA A 29 -25.28 15.57 2.59
CA ALA A 29 -26.20 16.66 2.42
C ALA A 29 -27.64 16.17 2.60
N GLY A 30 -28.35 16.75 3.59
CA GLY A 30 -29.77 16.47 3.82
C GLY A 30 -30.08 15.21 4.62
N THR A 31 -29.12 14.52 5.19
CA THR A 31 -29.44 13.36 6.05
C THR A 31 -30.11 13.77 7.35
N PRO A 32 -31.30 13.22 7.68
CA PRO A 32 -32.06 13.62 8.88
C PRO A 32 -31.43 13.10 10.19
N GLU A 33 -30.44 12.22 10.11
CA GLU A 33 -29.77 11.62 11.27
C GLU A 33 -28.73 12.55 11.92
N TYR A 34 -28.53 13.71 11.34
CA TYR A 34 -27.54 14.68 11.78
C TYR A 34 -28.07 15.56 12.89
N VAL A 35 -27.87 15.15 14.11
CA VAL A 35 -28.31 15.87 15.30
C VAL A 35 -27.16 16.64 15.93
N LYS A 36 -27.39 17.92 16.21
CA LYS A 36 -26.44 18.76 16.93
C LYS A 36 -26.20 18.22 18.32
N LYS A 37 -24.98 17.70 18.55
CA LYS A 37 -24.57 17.01 19.79
C LYS A 37 -23.26 17.58 20.30
N LYS A 38 -23.23 17.95 21.59
CA LYS A 38 -21.98 18.26 22.27
C LYS A 38 -21.19 16.97 22.49
N LEU A 39 -19.93 16.95 22.05
CA LEU A 39 -19.06 15.79 22.23
C LEU A 39 -18.65 15.57 23.69
N GLN A 40 -18.49 14.30 24.04
CA GLN A 40 -18.02 13.83 25.34
C GLN A 40 -16.77 12.98 25.16
N VAL A 41 -16.09 12.68 26.27
CA VAL A 41 -14.94 11.75 26.26
C VAL A 41 -15.38 10.38 25.73
N GLY A 42 -14.65 9.84 24.75
CA GLY A 42 -14.98 8.61 24.04
C GLY A 42 -15.73 8.81 22.72
N ASP A 43 -16.24 10.02 22.43
CA ASP A 43 -16.89 10.30 21.17
C ASP A 43 -15.83 10.43 20.03
N VAL A 44 -16.17 9.94 18.86
CA VAL A 44 -15.34 10.12 17.65
C VAL A 44 -15.43 11.56 17.15
N VAL A 45 -14.27 12.21 16.97
CA VAL A 45 -14.20 13.65 16.67
C VAL A 45 -13.89 13.93 15.21
N TYR A 46 -13.06 13.06 14.58
CA TYR A 46 -12.43 13.40 13.32
C TYR A 46 -12.66 12.38 12.22
N ARG A 47 -12.47 11.10 12.51
CA ARG A 47 -12.60 10.03 11.54
C ARG A 47 -12.89 8.70 12.21
N ASP A 48 -13.72 7.90 11.54
CA ASP A 48 -13.99 6.51 11.90
C ASP A 48 -14.21 5.72 10.62
N TYR A 49 -13.16 5.07 10.14
CA TYR A 49 -13.22 4.23 8.97
C TYR A 49 -12.32 3.00 9.08
N ASP A 50 -12.72 1.96 8.40
CA ASP A 50 -11.92 0.77 8.18
C ASP A 50 -11.43 0.73 6.73
N GLY A 51 -10.18 0.32 6.55
CA GLY A 51 -9.61 -0.02 5.25
C GLY A 51 -9.50 -1.53 5.12
N TYR A 52 -9.96 -2.06 4.02
CA TYR A 52 -9.93 -3.48 3.73
C TYR A 52 -9.01 -3.75 2.55
N ALA A 53 -8.28 -4.84 2.65
CA ALA A 53 -7.43 -5.36 1.58
C ALA A 53 -7.67 -6.86 1.43
N MET A 54 -7.95 -7.30 0.23
CA MET A 54 -8.03 -8.71 -0.15
C MET A 54 -6.97 -8.98 -1.21
N SER A 55 -6.16 -10.02 -1.01
CA SER A 55 -5.16 -10.41 -2.00
C SER A 55 -5.28 -11.90 -2.28
N GLU A 56 -5.35 -12.25 -3.54
CA GLU A 56 -5.43 -13.61 -4.04
C GLU A 56 -4.45 -13.79 -5.20
N GLY A 57 -3.95 -15.00 -5.39
CA GLY A 57 -3.00 -15.23 -6.47
C GLY A 57 -2.59 -16.68 -6.58
N VAL A 58 -1.84 -16.92 -7.63
CA VAL A 58 -1.22 -18.22 -7.93
C VAL A 58 0.26 -18.02 -8.22
N PHE A 59 1.05 -19.03 -7.90
CA PHE A 59 2.47 -19.05 -8.21
C PHE A 59 2.92 -20.42 -8.72
N ALA A 60 4.00 -20.42 -9.47
CA ALA A 60 4.69 -21.62 -9.91
C ALA A 60 6.20 -21.41 -9.82
N GLN A 61 6.92 -22.48 -9.52
CA GLN A 61 8.36 -22.50 -9.47
C GLN A 61 8.88 -23.79 -10.09
N ALA A 62 9.97 -23.68 -10.85
CA ALA A 62 10.72 -24.79 -11.37
C ALA A 62 12.17 -24.68 -10.90
N GLU A 63 12.77 -25.83 -10.58
CA GLU A 63 14.16 -25.93 -10.16
C GLU A 63 14.89 -26.94 -11.04
N TYR A 64 16.13 -26.64 -11.33
CA TYR A 64 17.03 -27.49 -12.08
C TYR A 64 18.34 -27.62 -11.32
N ASN A 65 18.71 -28.88 -11.06
CA ASN A 65 19.97 -29.22 -10.38
C ASN A 65 20.65 -30.32 -11.15
N LYS A 66 21.82 -30.03 -11.70
CA LYS A 66 22.64 -31.00 -12.38
C LYS A 66 24.12 -30.66 -12.24
N ASP A 67 24.90 -31.58 -11.77
CA ASP A 67 26.35 -31.49 -11.60
C ASP A 67 26.78 -30.24 -10.82
N LYS A 68 27.31 -29.26 -11.51
CA LYS A 68 27.79 -27.98 -10.94
C LYS A 68 26.77 -26.86 -11.01
N LEU A 69 25.65 -27.06 -11.70
CA LEU A 69 24.66 -26.05 -11.96
C LEU A 69 23.38 -26.27 -11.16
N SER A 70 22.98 -25.26 -10.39
CA SER A 70 21.65 -25.16 -9.81
C SER A 70 20.98 -23.91 -10.33
N ALA A 71 19.74 -24.00 -10.78
CA ALA A 71 18.98 -22.87 -11.28
C ALA A 71 17.51 -22.96 -10.86
N PHE A 72 16.85 -21.84 -10.77
CA PHE A 72 15.41 -21.77 -10.54
C PHE A 72 14.76 -20.68 -11.40
N LEU A 73 13.48 -20.88 -11.68
CA LEU A 73 12.59 -19.88 -12.26
C LEU A 73 11.28 -19.93 -11.48
N ALA A 74 10.80 -18.78 -11.03
CA ALA A 74 9.54 -18.64 -10.32
C ALA A 74 8.73 -17.49 -10.89
N GLY A 75 7.41 -17.66 -10.94
CA GLY A 75 6.47 -16.66 -11.37
C GLY A 75 5.21 -16.68 -10.53
N SER A 76 4.58 -15.53 -10.38
CA SER A 76 3.26 -15.39 -9.75
C SER A 76 2.44 -14.34 -10.44
N ILE A 77 1.12 -14.48 -10.35
CA ILE A 77 0.14 -13.46 -10.67
C ILE A 77 -0.83 -13.35 -9.49
N SER A 78 -1.20 -12.13 -9.14
CA SER A 78 -2.10 -11.85 -8.02
C SER A 78 -3.06 -10.72 -8.36
N ASN A 79 -4.20 -10.71 -7.69
CA ASN A 79 -5.11 -9.57 -7.65
C ASN A 79 -5.15 -9.04 -6.22
N THR A 80 -5.03 -7.73 -6.05
CA THR A 80 -5.22 -7.05 -4.77
C THR A 80 -6.37 -6.07 -4.90
N GLY A 81 -7.45 -6.34 -4.16
CA GLY A 81 -8.62 -5.48 -4.07
C GLY A 81 -8.58 -4.66 -2.79
N TYR A 82 -8.87 -3.37 -2.90
CA TYR A 82 -8.99 -2.46 -1.78
C TYR A 82 -10.36 -1.83 -1.74
N TRP A 83 -10.96 -1.73 -0.54
CA TRP A 83 -12.16 -0.93 -0.29
C TRP A 83 -12.12 -0.32 1.10
N ARG A 84 -12.95 0.69 1.34
CA ARG A 84 -13.02 1.47 2.56
C ARG A 84 -14.47 1.54 3.04
N TYR A 85 -14.68 1.44 4.34
CA TYR A 85 -15.95 1.64 4.98
C TYR A 85 -15.84 2.77 6.00
N ASP A 86 -16.54 3.89 5.75
CA ASP A 86 -16.48 5.09 6.59
C ASP A 86 -17.81 5.25 7.35
N ARG A 87 -17.72 5.35 8.69
CA ARG A 87 -18.87 5.49 9.58
C ARG A 87 -19.10 6.93 10.03
N PHE A 88 -18.18 7.84 9.72
CA PHE A 88 -18.20 9.18 10.26
C PHE A 88 -18.70 10.22 9.25
N TYR A 89 -18.21 10.17 8.02
CA TYR A 89 -18.52 11.16 6.99
C TYR A 89 -19.61 10.73 6.03
N TYR A 90 -20.00 9.48 6.03
CA TYR A 90 -20.99 8.91 5.13
C TYR A 90 -22.15 8.30 5.91
N ASP A 91 -23.34 8.32 5.32
CA ASP A 91 -24.47 7.54 5.80
C ASP A 91 -24.25 6.03 5.48
N LYS A 92 -25.13 5.19 6.02
CA LYS A 92 -25.01 3.73 5.86
C LYS A 92 -25.07 3.25 4.41
N GLN A 93 -25.75 3.99 3.54
CA GLN A 93 -25.93 3.60 2.12
C GLN A 93 -24.68 3.93 1.31
N HIS A 94 -23.92 4.95 1.72
CA HIS A 94 -22.74 5.45 1.03
C HIS A 94 -21.43 5.21 1.79
N ALA A 95 -21.50 4.50 2.92
CA ALA A 95 -20.35 4.26 3.80
C ALA A 95 -19.26 3.41 3.14
N GLU A 96 -19.64 2.50 2.25
CA GLU A 96 -18.71 1.62 1.54
C GLU A 96 -18.29 2.24 0.22
N SER A 97 -16.98 2.24 -0.02
CA SER A 97 -16.41 2.71 -1.28
C SER A 97 -16.54 1.66 -2.38
N GLU A 98 -16.26 2.07 -3.62
CA GLU A 98 -15.96 1.13 -4.67
C GLU A 98 -14.73 0.29 -4.31
N THR A 99 -14.68 -0.95 -4.81
CA THR A 99 -13.50 -1.80 -4.74
C THR A 99 -12.59 -1.51 -5.92
N VAL A 100 -11.35 -1.11 -5.65
CA VAL A 100 -10.31 -0.96 -6.67
C VAL A 100 -9.40 -2.17 -6.69
N ASN A 101 -9.17 -2.72 -7.88
CA ASN A 101 -8.40 -3.94 -8.09
C ASN A 101 -7.11 -3.65 -8.85
N PHE A 102 -6.02 -4.28 -8.41
CA PHE A 102 -4.69 -4.18 -9.01
C PHE A 102 -4.14 -5.57 -9.30
N ILE A 103 -3.89 -5.85 -10.57
CA ILE A 103 -3.24 -7.10 -10.98
C ILE A 103 -1.74 -6.94 -10.82
N GLY A 104 -1.17 -7.71 -9.91
CA GLY A 104 0.26 -7.81 -9.68
C GLY A 104 0.86 -9.05 -10.32
N TYR A 105 2.15 -9.02 -10.58
CA TYR A 105 2.90 -10.20 -11.01
C TYR A 105 4.36 -10.14 -10.55
N THR A 106 4.94 -11.32 -10.43
CA THR A 106 6.36 -11.47 -10.09
C THR A 106 6.99 -12.48 -11.02
N VAL A 107 8.19 -12.16 -11.50
CA VAL A 107 9.06 -13.11 -12.20
C VAL A 107 10.42 -13.04 -11.53
N LYS A 108 10.95 -14.19 -11.11
CA LYS A 108 12.27 -14.31 -10.49
C LYS A 108 13.00 -15.51 -11.08
N GLY A 109 14.29 -15.36 -11.27
CA GLY A 109 15.14 -16.45 -11.68
C GLY A 109 16.55 -16.29 -11.13
N GLY A 110 17.23 -17.39 -10.99
CA GLY A 110 18.60 -17.38 -10.53
C GLY A 110 19.32 -18.66 -10.88
N ALA A 111 20.63 -18.57 -10.87
CA ALA A 111 21.50 -19.71 -11.09
C ALA A 111 22.75 -19.60 -10.21
N ASN A 112 23.19 -20.75 -9.73
CA ASN A 112 24.47 -20.92 -9.05
C ASN A 112 25.30 -21.94 -9.81
N TYR A 113 26.56 -21.61 -10.03
CA TYR A 113 27.52 -22.51 -10.67
C TYR A 113 28.72 -22.73 -9.76
N ASN A 114 28.94 -23.99 -9.38
CA ASN A 114 30.11 -24.42 -8.61
C ASN A 114 31.32 -24.58 -9.55
N LEU A 115 32.25 -23.64 -9.50
CA LEU A 115 33.49 -23.69 -10.29
C LEU A 115 34.30 -24.90 -9.90
N ASN A 116 34.41 -25.12 -8.60
CA ASN A 116 35.05 -26.32 -7.98
C ASN A 116 34.54 -26.51 -6.54
N GLU A 117 35.15 -27.33 -5.73
CA GLU A 117 34.75 -27.62 -4.35
C GLU A 117 34.79 -26.38 -3.41
N TYR A 118 35.59 -25.37 -3.76
CA TYR A 118 35.83 -24.20 -2.92
C TYR A 118 35.19 -22.93 -3.44
N HIS A 119 34.82 -22.85 -4.70
CA HIS A 119 34.41 -21.63 -5.38
C HIS A 119 33.08 -21.80 -6.09
N ASN A 120 32.17 -20.85 -5.89
CA ASN A 120 30.95 -20.75 -6.64
C ASN A 120 30.65 -19.32 -7.05
N VAL A 121 29.88 -19.17 -8.10
CA VAL A 121 29.32 -17.90 -8.55
C VAL A 121 27.81 -18.04 -8.68
N PHE A 122 27.08 -16.97 -8.39
CA PHE A 122 25.64 -16.98 -8.59
C PHE A 122 25.14 -15.66 -9.17
N ALA A 123 24.00 -15.73 -9.83
CA ALA A 123 23.28 -14.59 -10.33
C ALA A 123 21.79 -14.75 -10.04
N ASN A 124 21.15 -13.68 -9.58
CA ASN A 124 19.71 -13.61 -9.38
C ASN A 124 19.16 -12.39 -10.08
N VAL A 125 17.97 -12.51 -10.64
CA VAL A 125 17.21 -11.41 -11.24
C VAL A 125 15.75 -11.52 -10.83
N GLY A 126 15.12 -10.39 -10.59
CA GLY A 126 13.70 -10.32 -10.24
C GLY A 126 13.02 -9.08 -10.78
N TYR A 127 11.79 -9.26 -11.18
CA TYR A 127 10.88 -8.16 -11.53
C TYR A 127 9.56 -8.38 -10.82
N ILE A 128 9.09 -7.34 -10.13
CA ILE A 128 7.86 -7.36 -9.34
C ILE A 128 7.01 -6.18 -9.77
N SER A 129 5.74 -6.44 -10.07
CA SER A 129 4.69 -5.43 -10.18
C SER A 129 3.67 -5.70 -9.07
N ARG A 130 3.46 -4.75 -8.18
CA ARG A 130 2.58 -4.88 -7.03
C ARG A 130 1.60 -3.72 -6.92
N ALA A 131 0.47 -3.97 -6.25
CA ALA A 131 -0.48 -2.92 -5.92
C ALA A 131 0.19 -1.75 -5.19
N PRO A 132 -0.25 -0.50 -5.44
CA PRO A 132 0.20 0.67 -4.67
C PRO A 132 -0.27 0.57 -3.22
N PHE A 133 0.19 1.50 -2.38
CA PHE A 133 -0.32 1.60 -1.02
C PHE A 133 -1.81 1.93 -0.99
N PHE A 134 -2.50 1.49 0.08
CA PHE A 134 -3.91 1.78 0.29
C PHE A 134 -4.18 3.29 0.34
N SER A 135 -3.55 4.01 1.25
CA SER A 135 -3.71 5.46 1.40
C SER A 135 -2.64 6.23 0.63
N GLY A 136 -3.03 7.20 -0.16
CA GLY A 136 -2.15 7.95 -1.05
C GLY A 136 -1.79 7.22 -2.35
N GLY A 137 -2.15 5.94 -2.47
CA GLY A 137 -2.01 5.13 -3.67
C GLY A 137 -3.37 4.81 -4.27
N ALA A 138 -4.04 3.76 -3.79
CA ALA A 138 -5.35 3.33 -4.26
C ALA A 138 -6.47 4.32 -3.90
N PHE A 139 -6.40 4.90 -2.71
CA PHE A 139 -7.28 5.96 -2.25
C PHE A 139 -6.53 7.28 -2.14
N LEU A 140 -7.22 8.39 -2.41
CA LEU A 140 -6.70 9.71 -2.10
C LEU A 140 -6.38 9.80 -0.60
N GLN A 141 -5.31 10.51 -0.26
CA GLN A 141 -4.92 10.69 1.14
C GLN A 141 -5.87 11.68 1.81
N SER A 142 -7.07 11.21 2.11
CA SER A 142 -8.12 12.00 2.75
C SER A 142 -8.69 11.24 3.95
N ALA A 143 -8.88 11.95 5.06
CA ALA A 143 -9.59 11.43 6.22
C ALA A 143 -11.11 11.50 6.06
N THR A 144 -11.60 12.28 5.11
CA THR A 144 -12.99 12.67 4.97
C THR A 144 -13.67 12.17 3.70
N SER A 145 -12.93 11.44 2.85
CA SER A 145 -13.46 10.98 1.56
C SER A 145 -13.07 9.54 1.28
N ASN A 146 -14.03 8.78 0.76
CA ASN A 146 -13.84 7.43 0.21
C ASN A 146 -13.39 7.46 -1.27
N ALA A 147 -13.00 8.61 -1.79
CA ALA A 147 -12.62 8.74 -3.19
C ALA A 147 -11.37 7.92 -3.50
N THR A 148 -11.47 7.13 -4.56
CA THR A 148 -10.36 6.38 -5.14
C THR A 148 -9.44 7.31 -5.93
N ASN A 149 -8.20 6.91 -6.11
CA ASN A 149 -7.25 7.63 -6.95
C ASN A 149 -7.33 7.07 -8.38
N PRO A 150 -7.84 7.84 -9.37
CA PRO A 150 -7.96 7.36 -10.74
C PRO A 150 -6.59 7.16 -11.43
N ASP A 151 -5.54 7.81 -10.92
CA ASP A 151 -4.19 7.72 -11.46
C ASP A 151 -3.33 6.66 -10.72
N ALA A 152 -3.96 5.85 -9.88
CA ALA A 152 -3.26 4.81 -9.14
C ALA A 152 -2.69 3.75 -10.09
N VAL A 153 -1.39 3.52 -9.99
CA VAL A 153 -0.66 2.53 -10.78
C VAL A 153 0.13 1.59 -9.90
N ASN A 154 0.39 0.39 -10.39
CA ASN A 154 1.26 -0.55 -9.70
C ASN A 154 2.68 -0.01 -9.56
N GLU A 155 3.26 -0.20 -8.39
CA GLU A 155 4.70 -0.03 -8.20
C GLU A 155 5.44 -1.19 -8.87
N LYS A 156 6.57 -0.88 -9.51
CA LYS A 156 7.41 -1.87 -10.18
C LYS A 156 8.82 -1.85 -9.59
N ILE A 157 9.37 -3.02 -9.38
CA ILE A 157 10.68 -3.19 -8.78
C ILE A 157 11.47 -4.16 -9.64
N PHE A 158 12.59 -3.69 -10.13
CA PHE A 158 13.59 -4.52 -10.79
C PHE A 158 14.79 -4.69 -9.86
N SER A 159 15.28 -5.91 -9.74
CA SER A 159 16.50 -6.18 -8.98
C SER A 159 17.37 -7.23 -9.67
N PHE A 160 18.66 -7.08 -9.54
CA PHE A 160 19.60 -8.14 -9.85
C PHE A 160 20.68 -8.22 -8.77
N GLU A 161 21.26 -9.41 -8.62
CA GLU A 161 22.35 -9.68 -7.71
C GLU A 161 23.34 -10.61 -8.39
N LEU A 162 24.64 -10.35 -8.20
CA LEU A 162 25.73 -11.20 -8.58
C LEU A 162 26.55 -11.52 -7.33
N GLY A 163 26.93 -12.75 -7.15
CA GLY A 163 27.69 -13.16 -6.00
C GLY A 163 28.80 -14.14 -6.34
N TYR A 164 29.80 -14.12 -5.49
CA TYR A 164 30.91 -15.06 -5.49
C TYR A 164 31.10 -15.58 -4.08
N GLY A 165 31.16 -16.90 -3.96
CA GLY A 165 31.42 -17.59 -2.71
C GLY A 165 32.74 -18.36 -2.74
N PHE A 166 33.45 -18.25 -1.64
CA PHE A 166 34.64 -19.07 -1.36
C PHE A 166 34.43 -19.84 -0.05
N ARG A 167 34.68 -21.13 -0.05
CA ARG A 167 34.60 -21.98 1.14
C ARG A 167 35.76 -22.94 1.18
N SER A 168 36.55 -22.86 2.24
CA SER A 168 37.58 -23.81 2.55
C SER A 168 37.38 -24.42 3.95
N PRO A 169 38.12 -25.45 4.37
CA PRO A 169 38.03 -25.99 5.73
C PRO A 169 38.31 -24.96 6.84
N TYR A 170 39.01 -23.86 6.53
CA TYR A 170 39.46 -22.88 7.51
C TYR A 170 38.79 -21.53 7.39
N PHE A 171 38.19 -21.20 6.23
CA PHE A 171 37.70 -19.86 5.95
C PHE A 171 36.55 -19.87 4.93
N THR A 172 35.55 -19.06 5.17
CA THR A 172 34.44 -18.82 4.23
C THR A 172 34.31 -17.31 3.97
N ALA A 173 34.19 -16.94 2.70
CA ALA A 173 33.94 -15.55 2.29
C ALA A 173 32.87 -15.51 1.21
N ASN A 174 32.03 -14.46 1.26
CA ASN A 174 31.03 -14.16 0.24
C ASN A 174 31.17 -12.70 -0.17
N LEU A 175 31.11 -12.45 -1.47
CA LEU A 175 31.07 -11.12 -2.05
C LEU A 175 29.82 -11.02 -2.91
N ASN A 176 28.95 -10.03 -2.60
CA ASN A 176 27.73 -9.79 -3.35
C ASN A 176 27.67 -8.36 -3.85
N VAL A 177 27.24 -8.21 -5.09
CA VAL A 177 26.93 -6.91 -5.71
C VAL A 177 25.48 -6.98 -6.16
N TYR A 178 24.68 -6.01 -5.74
CA TYR A 178 23.28 -5.95 -6.10
C TYR A 178 22.87 -4.55 -6.56
N HIS A 179 21.83 -4.50 -7.39
CA HIS A 179 21.15 -3.28 -7.79
C HIS A 179 19.65 -3.46 -7.69
N THR A 180 18.95 -2.44 -7.17
CA THR A 180 17.49 -2.40 -7.12
C THR A 180 17.00 -1.08 -7.62
N GLN A 181 16.06 -1.11 -8.55
CA GLN A 181 15.43 0.07 -9.12
C GLN A 181 13.91 0.00 -8.93
N TRP A 182 13.34 1.12 -8.45
CA TRP A 182 11.92 1.29 -8.26
C TRP A 182 11.36 2.22 -9.33
N PHE A 183 10.21 1.84 -9.90
CA PHE A 183 9.45 2.63 -10.86
C PHE A 183 8.04 2.83 -10.31
N ASP A 184 7.43 3.94 -10.69
CA ASP A 184 6.04 4.27 -10.35
C ASP A 184 5.77 4.20 -8.84
N LYS A 185 6.77 4.55 -8.03
CA LYS A 185 6.62 4.57 -6.58
C LYS A 185 5.67 5.70 -6.18
N THR A 186 4.59 5.33 -5.51
CA THR A 186 3.62 6.30 -4.99
C THR A 186 4.24 7.15 -3.88
N ASN A 187 4.20 8.47 -4.07
CA ASN A 187 4.52 9.45 -3.04
C ASN A 187 3.33 10.41 -2.90
N ALA A 188 2.79 10.52 -1.69
CA ALA A 188 1.77 11.50 -1.40
C ALA A 188 2.42 12.83 -1.01
N ALA A 189 1.97 13.91 -1.64
CA ALA A 189 2.36 15.28 -1.28
C ALA A 189 1.10 16.10 -1.00
N SER A 190 1.13 16.94 0.02
CA SER A 190 0.08 17.91 0.28
C SER A 190 0.44 19.22 -0.41
N VAL A 191 -0.49 19.73 -1.21
CA VAL A 191 -0.37 21.05 -1.84
C VAL A 191 -1.46 21.93 -1.28
N ASN A 192 -1.11 23.07 -0.72
CA ASN A 192 -2.08 24.10 -0.38
C ASN A 192 -2.40 24.86 -1.66
N ILE A 193 -3.65 24.80 -2.07
CA ILE A 193 -4.15 25.58 -3.20
C ILE A 193 -4.88 26.77 -2.58
N GLU A 194 -4.34 27.97 -2.74
CA GLU A 194 -5.03 29.20 -2.42
C GLU A 194 -5.99 29.54 -3.58
N ASP A 195 -7.23 29.85 -3.26
CA ASP A 195 -8.15 30.35 -4.24
C ASP A 195 -7.77 31.79 -4.66
N GLU A 196 -8.40 32.32 -5.73
CA GLU A 196 -8.14 33.68 -6.21
C GLU A 196 -8.42 34.76 -5.16
N LYS A 197 -8.97 34.38 -4.00
CA LYS A 197 -9.31 35.27 -2.88
C LYS A 197 -8.35 35.13 -1.71
N GLY A 198 -7.32 34.27 -1.81
CA GLY A 198 -6.28 34.10 -0.80
C GLY A 198 -6.75 33.31 0.43
N ASN A 199 -7.75 32.42 0.29
CA ASN A 199 -8.19 31.49 1.34
C ASN A 199 -7.58 30.11 1.15
#